data_8d41ecadeb50d5a75ed2b47459720c6d
#
_entry.id   8d41ecadeb50d5a75ed2b47459720c6d
#
_cell.length_a   1.000
_cell.length_b   1.000
_cell.length_c   1.000
_cell.angle_alpha   90.00
_cell.angle_beta   90.00
_cell.angle_gamma   90.00
#
_symmetry.space_group_name_H-M   'P 1'
#
loop_
_entity.id
_entity.type
_entity.pdbx_description
1 polymer ?
#
loop_
_entity_poly.entity_id
_entity_poly.type
_entity_poly.pdbx_seq_one_letter_code
_entity_poly.pdbx_strand_id
1 'polypeptide(L)'
;MAKLKNCRVCGTTALVEVLNFGDLALTGVFPATREEEISSGEVRLLVCNDCGLVQLGDTFPPEEMYGDNYGYRSGLNASMVAHLARIARRLEVRADLLPGQTVLDIGANDGTLLRSYSVSGLNKIGIDPTIAKFSEFYEAEKATNPVTTVPD
;
A
#
# COMPACT_ATOMS: atom_id res chain seq x y z
N MET A 1 -1.80 19.52 -1.54
CA MET A 1 -2.55 19.05 -0.35
C MET A 1 -3.98 19.57 -0.38
N ALA A 2 -4.97 18.73 -0.11
CA ALA A 2 -6.38 19.11 -0.05
C ALA A 2 -7.01 18.66 1.26
N LYS A 3 -7.75 19.57 1.92
CA LYS A 3 -8.48 19.25 3.16
C LYS A 3 -9.73 18.45 2.84
N LEU A 4 -9.93 17.36 3.58
CA LEU A 4 -11.11 16.51 3.45
C LEU A 4 -12.34 17.25 3.97
N LYS A 5 -13.40 17.29 3.16
CA LYS A 5 -14.69 17.91 3.52
C LYS A 5 -15.77 16.90 3.88
N ASN A 6 -15.68 15.71 3.27
CA ASN A 6 -16.67 14.66 3.41
C ASN A 6 -16.01 13.34 3.77
N CYS A 7 -16.71 12.50 4.53
CA CYS A 7 -16.28 11.14 4.83
C CYS A 7 -16.07 10.33 3.53
N ARG A 8 -14.93 9.63 3.44
CA ARG A 8 -14.59 8.83 2.25
C ARG A 8 -15.52 7.64 2.02
N VAL A 9 -16.23 7.19 3.06
CA VAL A 9 -17.14 6.03 2.96
C VAL A 9 -18.60 6.46 2.83
N CYS A 10 -19.13 7.27 3.75
CA CYS A 10 -20.55 7.61 3.75
C CYS A 10 -20.89 8.99 3.18
N GLY A 11 -19.89 9.80 2.81
CA GLY A 11 -20.08 11.10 2.18
C GLY A 11 -20.54 12.24 3.12
N THR A 12 -20.82 11.96 4.40
CA THR A 12 -21.25 12.97 5.38
C THR A 12 -20.17 14.02 5.66
N THR A 13 -20.57 15.20 6.10
CA THR A 13 -19.68 16.23 6.60
C THR A 13 -19.46 16.14 8.13
N ALA A 14 -20.11 15.20 8.82
CA ALA A 14 -20.02 15.02 10.27
C ALA A 14 -18.66 14.41 10.69
N LEU A 15 -17.58 15.14 10.39
CA LEU A 15 -16.20 14.77 10.70
C LEU A 15 -15.72 15.54 11.92
N VAL A 16 -15.14 14.82 12.89
CA VAL A 16 -14.56 15.39 14.11
C VAL A 16 -13.06 15.07 14.15
N GLU A 17 -12.24 16.10 14.39
CA GLU A 17 -10.82 15.92 14.62
C GLU A 17 -10.59 15.30 16.00
N VAL A 18 -9.88 14.18 16.03
CA VAL A 18 -9.50 13.48 17.27
C VAL A 18 -8.04 13.70 17.63
N LEU A 19 -7.19 13.94 16.64
CA LEU A 19 -5.77 14.16 16.86
C LEU A 19 -5.17 14.98 15.72
N ASN A 20 -4.29 15.91 16.04
CA ASN A 20 -3.49 16.66 15.09
C ASN A 20 -2.01 16.49 15.43
N PHE A 21 -1.25 15.94 14.50
CA PHE A 21 0.20 15.74 14.63
C PHE A 21 1.02 16.95 14.16
N GLY A 22 0.37 17.99 13.63
CA GLY A 22 1.02 19.13 12.99
C GLY A 22 1.58 18.80 11.62
N ASP A 23 2.51 19.63 11.15
CA ASP A 23 3.16 19.46 9.86
C ASP A 23 4.25 18.39 9.94
N LEU A 24 4.10 17.35 9.10
CA LEU A 24 5.06 16.27 8.98
C LEU A 24 5.53 16.14 7.52
N ALA A 25 6.77 15.70 7.33
CA ALA A 25 7.27 15.34 6.03
C ALA A 25 6.51 14.13 5.47
N LEU A 26 6.29 14.08 4.15
CA LEU A 26 5.66 12.93 3.49
C LEU A 26 6.52 11.68 3.68
N THR A 27 5.86 10.59 4.04
CA THR A 27 6.54 9.29 4.22
C THR A 27 6.96 8.69 2.89
N GLY A 28 8.05 7.92 2.91
CA GLY A 28 8.56 7.24 1.71
C GLY A 28 9.48 8.10 0.84
N VAL A 29 9.64 9.38 1.14
CA VAL A 29 10.62 10.27 0.51
C VAL A 29 11.89 10.27 1.35
N PHE A 30 13.02 9.90 0.73
CA PHE A 30 14.32 9.83 1.40
C PHE A 30 15.29 10.81 0.71
N PRO A 31 15.52 12.01 1.29
CA PRO A 31 16.39 13.00 0.69
C PRO A 31 17.85 12.51 0.69
N ALA A 32 18.57 12.84 -0.36
CA ALA A 32 19.99 12.50 -0.48
C ALA A 32 20.88 13.40 0.39
N THR A 33 20.45 14.63 0.63
CA THR A 33 21.15 15.62 1.47
C THR A 33 20.19 16.27 2.47
N ARG A 34 20.74 16.91 3.48
CA ARG A 34 19.95 17.60 4.51
C ARG A 34 19.26 18.88 3.99
N GLU A 35 19.81 19.46 2.94
CA GLU A 35 19.34 20.70 2.32
C GLU A 35 18.23 20.47 1.28
N GLU A 36 17.99 19.21 0.91
CA GLU A 36 16.93 18.84 -0.02
C GLU A 36 15.55 19.10 0.61
N GLU A 37 14.74 19.91 -0.06
CA GLU A 37 13.39 20.21 0.38
C GLU A 37 12.46 18.99 0.20
N ILE A 38 11.76 18.62 1.28
CA ILE A 38 10.77 17.55 1.27
C ILE A 38 9.40 18.16 1.44
N SER A 39 8.44 17.74 0.62
CA SER A 39 7.04 18.12 0.80
C SER A 39 6.57 17.73 2.18
N SER A 40 5.94 18.66 2.89
CA SER A 40 5.36 18.44 4.19
C SER A 40 3.90 18.91 4.21
N GLY A 41 3.17 18.48 5.22
CA GLY A 41 1.81 18.92 5.39
C GLY A 41 1.19 18.47 6.72
N GLU A 42 0.04 19.05 7.02
CA GLU A 42 -0.69 18.78 8.25
C GLU A 42 -1.24 17.34 8.23
N VAL A 43 -0.97 16.60 9.31
CA VAL A 43 -1.46 15.23 9.49
C VAL A 43 -2.47 15.21 10.62
N ARG A 44 -3.76 15.14 10.26
CA ARG A 44 -4.88 15.11 11.19
C ARG A 44 -5.62 13.79 11.11
N LEU A 45 -6.03 13.27 12.25
CA LEU A 45 -6.89 12.11 12.36
C LEU A 45 -8.32 12.56 12.64
N LEU A 46 -9.25 12.19 11.78
CA LEU A 46 -10.67 12.50 11.90
C LEU A 46 -11.47 11.22 12.14
N VAL A 47 -12.55 11.32 12.91
CA VAL A 47 -13.58 10.29 13.02
C VAL A 47 -14.87 10.79 12.39
N CYS A 48 -15.54 9.91 11.65
CA CYS A 48 -16.87 10.18 11.13
C CYS A 48 -17.92 9.79 12.18
N ASN A 49 -18.75 10.75 12.60
CA ASN A 49 -19.78 10.49 13.61
C ASN A 49 -20.94 9.61 13.08
N ASP A 50 -21.13 9.53 11.74
CA ASP A 50 -22.24 8.77 11.17
C ASP A 50 -21.88 7.29 10.94
N CYS A 51 -20.65 7.00 10.45
CA CYS A 51 -20.26 5.62 10.13
C CYS A 51 -19.08 5.08 10.95
N GLY A 52 -18.50 5.90 11.85
CA GLY A 52 -17.40 5.49 12.70
C GLY A 52 -16.03 5.38 12.00
N LEU A 53 -15.92 5.70 10.69
CA LEU A 53 -14.65 5.64 9.99
C LEU A 53 -13.63 6.60 10.59
N VAL A 54 -12.48 6.07 10.98
CA VAL A 54 -11.28 6.85 11.33
C VAL A 54 -10.44 7.05 10.06
N GLN A 55 -10.10 8.30 9.74
CA GLN A 55 -9.44 8.63 8.48
C GLN A 55 -8.53 9.85 8.62
N LEU A 56 -7.54 9.99 7.72
CA LEU A 56 -6.76 11.21 7.64
C LEU A 56 -7.61 12.37 7.11
N GLY A 57 -7.43 13.54 7.69
CA GLY A 57 -8.14 14.78 7.36
C GLY A 57 -7.62 15.49 6.13
N ASP A 58 -6.49 15.05 5.60
CA ASP A 58 -5.82 15.70 4.48
C ASP A 58 -5.47 14.66 3.42
N THR A 59 -5.44 15.10 2.15
CA THR A 59 -5.07 14.27 1.00
C THR A 59 -3.88 14.91 0.31
N PHE A 60 -2.87 14.11 0.04
CA PHE A 60 -1.68 14.50 -0.71
C PHE A 60 -1.78 13.96 -2.14
N PRO A 61 -1.16 14.63 -3.13
CA PRO A 61 -1.08 14.11 -4.48
C PRO A 61 -0.40 12.74 -4.49
N PRO A 62 -0.98 11.72 -5.15
CA PRO A 62 -0.38 10.39 -5.24
C PRO A 62 1.05 10.41 -5.81
N GLU A 63 1.31 11.31 -6.76
CA GLU A 63 2.61 11.47 -7.41
C GLU A 63 3.70 11.91 -6.42
N GLU A 64 3.34 12.70 -5.41
CA GLU A 64 4.29 13.09 -4.35
C GLU A 64 4.52 11.94 -3.35
N MET A 65 3.50 11.13 -3.11
CA MET A 65 3.58 10.04 -2.14
C MET A 65 4.19 8.75 -2.71
N TYR A 66 3.90 8.43 -3.98
CA TYR A 66 4.24 7.15 -4.60
C TYR A 66 4.98 7.30 -5.92
N GLY A 67 5.46 8.51 -6.25
CA GLY A 67 6.22 8.80 -7.46
C GLY A 67 7.68 8.30 -7.42
N ASP A 68 8.53 8.91 -8.24
CA ASP A 68 9.92 8.48 -8.43
C ASP A 68 10.76 8.49 -7.14
N ASN A 69 10.43 9.36 -6.20
CA ASN A 69 11.13 9.47 -4.92
C ASN A 69 10.66 8.44 -3.87
N TYR A 70 9.62 7.66 -4.16
CA TYR A 70 9.13 6.65 -3.22
C TYR A 70 10.17 5.53 -3.06
N GLY A 71 10.73 5.40 -1.85
CA GLY A 71 11.86 4.50 -1.58
C GLY A 71 11.50 3.22 -0.82
N TYR A 72 10.26 3.07 -0.33
CA TYR A 72 9.87 1.89 0.43
C TYR A 72 9.66 0.67 -0.46
N ARG A 73 10.24 -0.46 -0.05
CA ARG A 73 10.04 -1.76 -0.68
C ARG A 73 9.89 -2.86 0.39
N SER A 74 8.82 -3.63 0.32
CA SER A 74 8.48 -4.65 1.32
C SER A 74 9.55 -5.74 1.44
N GLY A 75 10.19 -6.10 0.35
CA GLY A 75 11.23 -7.13 0.30
C GLY A 75 12.59 -6.73 0.87
N LEU A 76 12.81 -5.46 1.26
CA LEU A 76 14.08 -5.01 1.84
C LEU A 76 14.28 -5.49 3.28
N ASN A 77 13.20 -5.69 4.03
CA ASN A 77 13.28 -6.00 5.45
C ASN A 77 12.89 -7.47 5.70
N ALA A 78 13.83 -8.27 6.18
CA ALA A 78 13.62 -9.69 6.46
C ALA A 78 12.44 -9.97 7.42
N SER A 79 12.20 -9.10 8.41
CA SER A 79 11.07 -9.24 9.32
C SER A 79 9.74 -9.00 8.62
N MET A 80 9.68 -8.06 7.66
CA MET A 80 8.50 -7.82 6.83
C MET A 80 8.25 -9.00 5.89
N VAL A 81 9.28 -9.50 5.22
CA VAL A 81 9.17 -10.70 4.37
C VAL A 81 8.60 -11.88 5.16
N ALA A 82 9.15 -12.16 6.36
CA ALA A 82 8.65 -13.22 7.22
C ALA A 82 7.20 -12.97 7.69
N HIS A 83 6.82 -11.71 7.94
CA HIS A 83 5.47 -11.32 8.31
C HIS A 83 4.49 -11.58 7.16
N LEU A 84 4.79 -11.12 5.95
CA LEU A 84 3.96 -11.33 4.76
C LEU A 84 3.83 -12.81 4.40
N ALA A 85 4.91 -13.59 4.53
CA ALA A 85 4.85 -15.03 4.36
C ALA A 85 3.93 -15.74 5.37
N ARG A 86 3.85 -15.26 6.62
CA ARG A 86 2.86 -15.78 7.59
C ARG A 86 1.43 -15.40 7.20
N ILE A 87 1.21 -14.18 6.67
CA ILE A 87 -0.10 -13.76 6.18
C ILE A 87 -0.54 -14.66 5.03
N ALA A 88 0.30 -14.86 4.03
CA ALA A 88 0.00 -15.74 2.88
C ALA A 88 -0.42 -17.14 3.34
N ARG A 89 0.39 -17.79 4.20
CA ARG A 89 0.05 -19.13 4.73
C ARG A 89 -1.27 -19.17 5.49
N ARG A 90 -1.58 -18.13 6.28
CA ARG A 90 -2.87 -18.05 6.99
C ARG A 90 -4.05 -17.92 6.03
N LEU A 91 -3.87 -17.15 4.94
CA LEU A 91 -4.90 -16.97 3.92
C LEU A 91 -5.10 -18.27 3.12
N GLU A 92 -4.02 -18.97 2.75
CA GLU A 92 -4.08 -20.28 2.08
C GLU A 92 -4.94 -21.27 2.87
N VAL A 93 -4.67 -21.39 4.17
CA VAL A 93 -5.43 -22.30 5.05
C VAL A 93 -6.86 -21.83 5.27
N ARG A 94 -7.05 -20.53 5.52
CA ARG A 94 -8.38 -20.00 5.88
C ARG A 94 -9.36 -20.00 4.71
N ALA A 95 -8.86 -19.79 3.49
CA ALA A 95 -9.66 -19.75 2.28
C ALA A 95 -9.64 -21.10 1.52
N ASP A 96 -8.92 -22.12 2.05
CA ASP A 96 -8.72 -23.43 1.40
C ASP A 96 -8.31 -23.25 -0.08
N LEU A 97 -7.24 -22.45 -0.29
CA LEU A 97 -6.82 -22.06 -1.63
C LEU A 97 -6.36 -23.26 -2.46
N LEU A 98 -6.90 -23.39 -3.67
CA LEU A 98 -6.61 -24.46 -4.63
C LEU A 98 -5.99 -23.91 -5.92
N PRO A 99 -5.24 -24.72 -6.69
CA PRO A 99 -4.76 -24.36 -8.01
C PRO A 99 -5.88 -23.81 -8.92
N GLY A 100 -5.58 -22.76 -9.68
CA GLY A 100 -6.53 -22.08 -10.56
C GLY A 100 -7.34 -20.96 -9.91
N GLN A 101 -7.34 -20.86 -8.59
CA GLN A 101 -8.00 -19.74 -7.91
C GLN A 101 -7.17 -18.46 -8.01
N THR A 102 -7.84 -17.31 -7.78
CA THR A 102 -7.23 -16.00 -7.91
C THR A 102 -7.03 -15.37 -6.52
N VAL A 103 -5.84 -14.81 -6.32
CA VAL A 103 -5.51 -13.91 -5.19
C VAL A 103 -5.22 -12.53 -5.74
N LEU A 104 -5.79 -11.51 -5.10
CA LEU A 104 -5.62 -10.10 -5.44
C LEU A 104 -4.96 -9.36 -4.28
N ASP A 105 -3.89 -8.63 -4.56
CA ASP A 105 -3.20 -7.75 -3.63
C ASP A 105 -3.30 -6.31 -4.11
N ILE A 106 -4.01 -5.45 -3.37
CA ILE A 106 -4.14 -4.02 -3.64
C ILE A 106 -3.15 -3.28 -2.75
N GLY A 107 -2.22 -2.54 -3.36
CA GLY A 107 -1.03 -2.03 -2.68
C GLY A 107 0.10 -3.07 -2.67
N ALA A 108 0.26 -3.81 -3.77
CA ALA A 108 1.15 -4.96 -3.87
C ALA A 108 2.64 -4.63 -3.78
N ASN A 109 3.02 -3.35 -3.90
CA ASN A 109 4.38 -2.82 -3.83
C ASN A 109 5.34 -3.60 -4.76
N ASP A 110 6.30 -4.35 -4.21
CA ASP A 110 7.23 -5.18 -4.97
C ASP A 110 6.79 -6.65 -5.12
N GLY A 111 5.53 -6.97 -4.82
CA GLY A 111 4.97 -8.32 -4.93
C GLY A 111 5.40 -9.32 -3.86
N THR A 112 6.05 -8.87 -2.79
CA THR A 112 6.56 -9.77 -1.72
C THR A 112 5.45 -10.63 -1.09
N LEU A 113 4.23 -10.09 -0.88
CA LEU A 113 3.11 -10.90 -0.38
C LEU A 113 2.69 -11.95 -1.42
N LEU A 114 2.52 -11.56 -2.68
CA LEU A 114 2.12 -12.46 -3.76
C LEU A 114 3.13 -13.58 -3.98
N ARG A 115 4.43 -13.29 -3.89
CA ARG A 115 5.48 -14.31 -3.96
C ARG A 115 5.47 -15.28 -2.79
N SER A 116 4.91 -14.89 -1.66
CA SER A 116 4.88 -15.70 -0.45
C SER A 116 3.85 -16.82 -0.45
N TYR A 117 2.91 -16.83 -1.41
CA TYR A 117 1.95 -17.94 -1.56
C TYR A 117 2.65 -19.19 -2.06
N SER A 118 2.41 -20.33 -1.37
CA SER A 118 3.02 -21.63 -1.65
C SER A 118 2.17 -22.53 -2.52
N VAL A 119 0.86 -22.30 -2.59
CA VAL A 119 -0.05 -23.05 -3.46
C VAL A 119 0.31 -22.78 -4.92
N SER A 120 0.70 -23.83 -5.64
CA SER A 120 1.06 -23.74 -7.06
C SER A 120 -0.17 -23.52 -7.94
N GLY A 121 0.01 -22.82 -9.07
CA GLY A 121 -1.07 -22.59 -10.04
C GLY A 121 -2.12 -21.57 -9.59
N LEU A 122 -1.87 -20.77 -8.57
CA LEU A 122 -2.70 -19.60 -8.27
C LEU A 122 -2.54 -18.53 -9.34
N ASN A 123 -3.66 -17.87 -9.69
CA ASN A 123 -3.63 -16.62 -10.45
C ASN A 123 -3.35 -15.49 -9.49
N LYS A 124 -2.17 -14.88 -9.57
CA LYS A 124 -1.74 -13.81 -8.67
C LYS A 124 -1.89 -12.46 -9.39
N ILE A 125 -2.64 -11.54 -8.80
CA ILE A 125 -2.88 -10.20 -9.36
C ILE A 125 -2.42 -9.16 -8.36
N GLY A 126 -1.52 -8.27 -8.77
CA GLY A 126 -1.05 -7.13 -7.99
C GLY A 126 -1.51 -5.81 -8.62
N ILE A 127 -2.00 -4.90 -7.80
CA ILE A 127 -2.34 -3.52 -8.18
C ILE A 127 -1.55 -2.59 -7.26
N ASP A 128 -0.72 -1.71 -7.86
CA ASP A 128 0.07 -0.74 -7.09
C ASP A 128 0.64 0.35 -8.03
N PRO A 129 0.61 1.64 -7.66
CA PRO A 129 1.19 2.70 -8.46
C PRO A 129 2.70 2.55 -8.68
N THR A 130 3.41 1.82 -7.81
CA THR A 130 4.85 1.61 -7.91
C THR A 130 5.28 0.39 -8.73
N ILE A 131 4.34 -0.35 -9.34
CA ILE A 131 4.62 -1.59 -10.09
C ILE A 131 5.66 -1.38 -11.19
N ALA A 132 5.56 -0.29 -11.95
CA ALA A 132 6.54 0.00 -13.00
C ALA A 132 7.96 0.11 -12.46
N LYS A 133 8.12 0.75 -11.28
CA LYS A 133 9.40 0.92 -10.59
C LYS A 133 9.97 -0.41 -10.07
N PHE A 134 9.12 -1.33 -9.66
CA PHE A 134 9.50 -2.60 -9.07
C PHE A 134 9.27 -3.80 -10.01
N SER A 135 9.15 -3.54 -11.32
CA SER A 135 8.83 -4.57 -12.34
C SER A 135 9.79 -5.76 -12.32
N GLU A 136 11.09 -5.55 -12.06
CA GLU A 136 12.10 -6.60 -11.97
C GLU A 136 11.76 -7.69 -10.95
N PHE A 137 11.10 -7.32 -9.83
CA PHE A 137 10.71 -8.27 -8.78
C PHE A 137 9.50 -9.12 -9.15
N TYR A 138 8.68 -8.65 -10.10
CA TYR A 138 7.57 -9.41 -10.65
C TYR A 138 8.00 -10.32 -11.79
N GLU A 139 9.03 -9.92 -12.56
CA GLU A 139 9.53 -10.69 -13.69
C GLU A 139 10.29 -11.96 -13.29
N ALA A 140 10.98 -11.92 -12.17
CA ALA A 140 11.73 -13.07 -11.64
C ALA A 140 10.83 -14.31 -11.39
N GLU A 141 9.52 -14.16 -11.25
CA GLU A 141 8.56 -15.24 -11.00
C GLU A 141 7.74 -15.68 -12.21
N LYS A 142 7.81 -14.97 -13.33
CA LYS A 142 7.02 -15.32 -14.54
C LYS A 142 7.21 -16.75 -15.03
N ALA A 143 8.31 -17.40 -14.65
CA ALA A 143 8.61 -18.76 -15.08
C ALA A 143 7.82 -19.86 -14.32
N THR A 144 7.38 -19.60 -13.08
CA THR A 144 6.74 -20.63 -12.23
C THR A 144 5.35 -20.25 -11.72
N ASN A 145 5.08 -18.96 -11.51
CA ASN A 145 3.80 -18.45 -11.02
C ASN A 145 3.60 -16.99 -11.49
N PRO A 146 3.02 -16.77 -12.67
CA PRO A 146 2.92 -15.44 -13.24
C PRO A 146 2.08 -14.52 -12.33
N VAL A 147 2.61 -13.34 -12.05
CA VAL A 147 1.87 -12.25 -11.40
C VAL A 147 1.41 -11.31 -12.49
N THR A 148 0.11 -11.11 -12.60
CA THR A 148 -0.46 -10.07 -13.47
C THR A 148 -0.41 -8.76 -12.73
N THR A 149 0.22 -7.75 -13.32
CA THR A 149 0.30 -6.40 -12.78
C THR A 149 -0.71 -5.50 -13.51
N VAL A 150 -1.46 -4.72 -12.74
CA VAL A 150 -2.35 -3.69 -13.28
C VAL A 150 -1.80 -2.35 -12.77
N PRO A 151 -1.23 -1.50 -13.62
CA PRO A 151 -0.94 -0.11 -13.25
C PRO A 151 -2.26 0.63 -13.05
N ASP A 152 -2.26 1.65 -12.19
CA ASP A 152 -3.41 2.55 -11.98
C ASP A 152 -3.85 3.27 -13.27
#